data_b98c4cad93a86833b21f485bcdc61da1
#
_entry.id   b98c4cad93a86833b21f485bcdc61da1
#
_cell.length_a   1.000
_cell.length_b   1.000
_cell.length_c   1.000
_cell.angle_alpha   90.00
_cell.angle_beta   90.00
_cell.angle_gamma   90.00
#
_symmetry.space_group_name_H-M   'P 1'
#
loop_
_entity.id
_entity.type
_entity.pdbx_description
1 polymer ?
#
loop_
_entity_poly.entity_id
_entity_poly.type
_entity_poly.pdbx_seq_one_letter_code
_entity_poly.pdbx_strand_id
1 'polypeptide(L)'
;HPRSRRRRDARPAGSAGVSAPERVFDGDLLRARLWLPDRPTTALYVTFRQWVPDPGQFDDRGLVRRALTAGLAHLHIQSRWNDWFLNAEMPALEAALTATRDRFQTARALGFSMGGYGALRFSRPLRLNQALLVSPQVSLLLPEEDRYPEAATFDPVAGDLATHARKDLSGVVVFDPFYRLDHLHARRPSS
;
A
#
# COMPACT_ATOMS: atom_id res chain seq x y z
N HIS A 1 -29.31 -54.45 -22.35
CA HIS A 1 -29.01 -53.08 -22.82
C HIS A 1 -28.50 -52.25 -21.67
N PRO A 2 -27.23 -51.80 -21.68
CA PRO A 2 -26.70 -50.85 -20.74
C PRO A 2 -26.93 -49.44 -21.31
N ARG A 3 -27.64 -48.62 -20.55
CA ARG A 3 -27.85 -47.18 -20.82
C ARG A 3 -26.53 -46.43 -20.54
N SER A 4 -25.90 -45.90 -21.57
CA SER A 4 -24.76 -44.97 -21.48
C SER A 4 -25.19 -43.67 -20.86
N ARG A 5 -24.70 -43.38 -19.64
CA ARG A 5 -24.78 -42.05 -19.01
C ARG A 5 -23.70 -41.19 -19.70
N ARG A 6 -24.11 -40.25 -20.54
CA ARG A 6 -23.27 -39.15 -21.02
C ARG A 6 -22.90 -38.27 -19.83
N ARG A 7 -21.62 -38.31 -19.46
CA ARG A 7 -21.03 -37.29 -18.56
C ARG A 7 -21.07 -35.97 -19.35
N ARG A 8 -21.85 -35.01 -18.83
CA ARG A 8 -21.69 -33.60 -19.23
C ARG A 8 -20.37 -33.11 -18.66
N ASP A 9 -19.39 -32.94 -19.51
CA ASP A 9 -18.18 -32.21 -19.19
C ASP A 9 -18.56 -30.74 -18.96
N ALA A 10 -18.71 -30.38 -17.70
CA ALA A 10 -18.77 -28.99 -17.30
C ALA A 10 -17.36 -28.41 -17.52
N ARG A 11 -17.19 -27.65 -18.60
CA ARG A 11 -16.03 -26.79 -18.76
C ARG A 11 -15.92 -25.92 -17.50
N PRO A 12 -14.75 -25.85 -16.85
CA PRO A 12 -14.55 -24.88 -15.79
C PRO A 12 -14.73 -23.50 -16.40
N ALA A 13 -15.58 -22.68 -15.74
CA ALA A 13 -15.76 -21.27 -16.09
C ALA A 13 -14.37 -20.63 -16.17
N GLY A 14 -14.04 -20.07 -17.33
CA GLY A 14 -12.77 -19.47 -17.60
C GLY A 14 -12.42 -18.47 -16.51
N SER A 15 -11.21 -18.56 -15.97
CA SER A 15 -10.62 -17.51 -15.16
C SER A 15 -10.57 -16.25 -16.04
N ALA A 16 -11.49 -15.32 -15.79
CA ALA A 16 -11.41 -13.99 -16.39
C ALA A 16 -10.02 -13.43 -16.05
N GLY A 17 -9.17 -13.28 -17.06
CA GLY A 17 -7.81 -12.80 -16.89
C GLY A 17 -7.89 -11.37 -16.38
N VAL A 18 -7.24 -11.10 -15.24
CA VAL A 18 -7.11 -9.74 -14.73
C VAL A 18 -6.40 -8.91 -15.81
N SER A 19 -6.99 -7.77 -16.17
CA SER A 19 -6.40 -6.83 -17.14
C SER A 19 -5.03 -6.36 -16.63
N ALA A 20 -4.13 -6.02 -17.55
CA ALA A 20 -2.85 -5.42 -17.22
C ALA A 20 -3.08 -4.12 -16.41
N PRO A 21 -2.25 -3.84 -15.40
CA PRO A 21 -2.42 -2.64 -14.59
C PRO A 21 -2.11 -1.37 -15.39
N GLU A 22 -2.84 -0.31 -15.08
CA GLU A 22 -2.46 1.05 -15.48
C GLU A 22 -1.16 1.46 -14.75
N ARG A 23 -0.27 2.12 -15.47
CA ARG A 23 0.96 2.70 -14.93
C ARG A 23 0.63 4.10 -14.37
N VAL A 24 0.37 4.20 -13.08
CA VAL A 24 0.14 5.48 -12.41
C VAL A 24 1.44 6.24 -12.25
N PHE A 25 2.49 5.54 -11.86
CA PHE A 25 3.86 6.05 -11.77
C PHE A 25 4.85 4.94 -12.09
N ASP A 26 5.92 5.25 -12.82
CA ASP A 26 6.92 4.26 -13.27
C ASP A 26 8.30 4.90 -13.32
N GLY A 27 8.83 5.22 -12.14
CA GLY A 27 10.16 5.76 -11.95
C GLY A 27 11.22 4.68 -11.72
N ASP A 28 12.44 5.11 -11.52
CA ASP A 28 13.57 4.22 -11.19
C ASP A 28 13.55 3.77 -9.74
N LEU A 29 13.02 4.60 -8.84
CA LEU A 29 13.01 4.38 -7.39
C LEU A 29 11.63 4.02 -6.86
N LEU A 30 10.57 4.59 -7.44
CA LEU A 30 9.19 4.38 -7.02
C LEU A 30 8.34 3.87 -8.18
N ARG A 31 7.32 3.08 -7.84
CA ARG A 31 6.36 2.54 -8.80
C ARG A 31 4.96 2.50 -8.20
N ALA A 32 3.96 2.86 -9.01
CA ALA A 32 2.55 2.70 -8.65
C ALA A 32 1.78 2.06 -9.81
N ARG A 33 1.03 1.01 -9.51
CA ARG A 33 0.21 0.24 -10.46
C ARG A 33 -1.23 0.20 -9.99
N LEU A 34 -2.17 0.48 -10.90
CA LEU A 34 -3.60 0.49 -10.63
C LEU A 34 -4.28 -0.61 -11.45
N TRP A 35 -4.96 -1.51 -10.78
CA TRP A 35 -5.84 -2.51 -11.39
C TRP A 35 -7.30 -2.08 -11.18
N LEU A 36 -8.08 -2.16 -12.24
CA LEU A 36 -9.50 -1.86 -12.21
C LEU A 36 -10.31 -3.16 -12.20
N PRO A 37 -11.41 -3.24 -11.44
CA PRO A 37 -12.35 -4.34 -11.56
C PRO A 37 -13.13 -4.27 -12.90
N ASP A 38 -13.75 -5.37 -13.30
CA ASP A 38 -14.53 -5.43 -14.53
C ASP A 38 -15.78 -4.50 -14.52
N ARG A 39 -16.19 -4.08 -13.34
CA ARG A 39 -17.32 -3.15 -13.15
C ARG A 39 -16.84 -1.77 -12.74
N PRO A 40 -17.50 -0.69 -13.18
CA PRO A 40 -17.16 0.65 -12.70
C PRO A 40 -17.19 0.73 -11.18
N THR A 41 -16.23 1.43 -10.60
CA THR A 41 -16.12 1.62 -9.15
C THR A 41 -15.68 3.03 -8.81
N THR A 42 -16.17 3.52 -7.67
CA THR A 42 -15.74 4.78 -7.05
C THR A 42 -14.89 4.56 -5.80
N ALA A 43 -14.57 3.30 -5.50
CA ALA A 43 -13.83 2.92 -4.30
C ALA A 43 -12.42 2.42 -4.66
N LEU A 44 -11.42 3.01 -4.01
CA LEU A 44 -10.01 2.69 -4.18
C LEU A 44 -9.49 1.95 -2.93
N TYR A 45 -8.84 0.82 -3.16
CA TYR A 45 -8.07 0.10 -2.15
C TYR A 45 -6.59 0.27 -2.45
N VAL A 46 -5.82 0.71 -1.46
CA VAL A 46 -4.40 1.04 -1.61
C VAL A 46 -3.57 0.13 -0.74
N THR A 47 -2.50 -0.43 -1.30
CA THR A 47 -1.50 -1.20 -0.57
C THR A 47 -0.11 -0.68 -0.86
N PHE A 48 0.80 -0.92 0.07
CA PHE A 48 2.18 -0.47 0.00
C PHE A 48 3.12 -1.67 0.19
N ARG A 49 4.26 -1.63 -0.50
CA ARG A 49 5.32 -2.60 -0.26
C ARG A 49 5.85 -2.43 1.16
N GLN A 50 5.98 -3.52 1.86
CA GLN A 50 6.67 -3.58 3.15
C GLN A 50 8.19 -3.67 2.97
N TRP A 51 8.93 -3.54 4.05
CA TRP A 51 10.35 -3.84 4.09
C TRP A 51 10.62 -5.28 3.62
N VAL A 52 11.68 -5.48 2.84
CA VAL A 52 12.08 -6.80 2.32
C VAL A 52 13.57 -7.03 2.55
N PRO A 53 14.01 -8.27 2.79
CA PRO A 53 15.41 -8.59 3.06
C PRO A 53 16.34 -8.32 1.87
N ASP A 54 15.83 -8.45 0.65
CA ASP A 54 16.60 -8.27 -0.59
C ASP A 54 15.91 -7.21 -1.48
N PRO A 55 16.17 -5.91 -1.20
CA PRO A 55 15.63 -4.82 -2.02
C PRO A 55 16.41 -4.65 -3.33
N GLY A 56 16.02 -3.70 -4.16
CA GLY A 56 16.69 -3.35 -5.42
C GLY A 56 15.91 -3.71 -6.67
N GLN A 57 14.77 -4.40 -6.50
CA GLN A 57 13.86 -4.72 -7.59
C GLN A 57 12.42 -4.46 -7.20
N PHE A 58 11.58 -4.15 -8.18
CA PHE A 58 10.14 -4.09 -7.98
C PHE A 58 9.54 -5.48 -8.03
N ASP A 59 8.50 -5.72 -7.22
CA ASP A 59 7.74 -6.96 -7.24
C ASP A 59 6.55 -6.84 -8.21
N ASP A 60 6.42 -7.77 -9.13
CA ASP A 60 5.30 -7.83 -10.06
C ASP A 60 4.03 -8.48 -9.45
N ARG A 61 4.12 -8.98 -8.22
CA ARG A 61 3.04 -9.70 -7.51
C ARG A 61 2.15 -8.83 -6.63
N GLY A 62 2.23 -7.50 -6.73
CA GLY A 62 1.51 -6.56 -5.86
C GLY A 62 -0.03 -6.62 -5.91
N LEU A 63 -0.64 -7.36 -6.84
CA LEU A 63 -2.09 -7.42 -7.00
C LEU A 63 -2.79 -8.19 -5.89
N VAL A 64 -3.74 -7.55 -5.22
CA VAL A 64 -4.70 -8.18 -4.30
C VAL A 64 -6.00 -8.53 -5.07
N ARG A 65 -6.06 -9.74 -5.64
CA ARG A 65 -7.21 -10.19 -6.45
C ARG A 65 -8.56 -10.06 -5.74
N ARG A 66 -8.60 -10.27 -4.43
CA ARG A 66 -9.82 -10.11 -3.62
C ARG A 66 -10.39 -8.70 -3.66
N ALA A 67 -9.55 -7.67 -3.80
CA ALA A 67 -10.03 -6.30 -3.95
C ALA A 67 -10.85 -6.14 -5.22
N LEU A 68 -10.35 -6.62 -6.36
CA LEU A 68 -11.06 -6.56 -7.63
C LEU A 68 -12.36 -7.37 -7.59
N THR A 69 -12.33 -8.57 -7.00
CA THR A 69 -13.54 -9.41 -6.84
C THR A 69 -14.58 -8.72 -5.96
N ALA A 70 -14.16 -7.93 -4.97
CA ALA A 70 -15.03 -7.11 -4.14
C ALA A 70 -15.50 -5.81 -4.83
N GLY A 71 -15.13 -5.59 -6.10
CA GLY A 71 -15.50 -4.40 -6.86
C GLY A 71 -14.69 -3.15 -6.50
N LEU A 72 -13.52 -3.30 -5.90
CA LEU A 72 -12.62 -2.20 -5.55
C LEU A 72 -11.52 -2.06 -6.62
N ALA A 73 -11.22 -0.84 -7.04
CA ALA A 73 -9.96 -0.58 -7.74
C ALA A 73 -8.79 -0.80 -6.77
N HIS A 74 -7.69 -1.39 -7.23
CA HIS A 74 -6.53 -1.66 -6.38
C HIS A 74 -5.30 -0.92 -6.88
N LEU A 75 -4.77 -0.04 -6.05
CA LEU A 75 -3.52 0.67 -6.26
C LEU A 75 -2.44 0.07 -5.37
N HIS A 76 -1.34 -0.38 -5.96
CA HIS A 76 -0.17 -0.85 -5.23
C HIS A 76 1.03 0.07 -5.45
N ILE A 77 1.63 0.53 -4.37
CA ILE A 77 2.76 1.46 -4.37
C ILE A 77 3.99 0.74 -3.82
N GLN A 78 5.09 0.86 -4.55
CA GLN A 78 6.36 0.22 -4.20
C GLN A 78 7.49 1.22 -4.21
N SER A 79 8.42 1.08 -3.26
CA SER A 79 9.78 1.56 -3.42
C SER A 79 10.70 0.41 -3.85
N ARG A 80 11.68 0.70 -4.71
CA ARG A 80 12.71 -0.26 -5.11
C ARG A 80 13.57 -0.66 -3.93
N TRP A 81 13.81 0.31 -3.02
CA TRP A 81 14.65 0.16 -1.84
C TRP A 81 13.84 0.19 -0.56
N ASN A 82 14.47 -0.18 0.55
CA ASN A 82 13.89 -0.03 1.88
C ASN A 82 14.14 1.41 2.40
N ASP A 83 13.66 2.40 1.67
CA ASP A 83 13.90 3.83 1.90
C ASP A 83 12.66 4.56 2.44
N TRP A 84 11.65 3.84 2.90
CA TRP A 84 10.37 4.37 3.39
C TRP A 84 9.71 5.34 2.39
N PHE A 85 9.96 5.12 1.09
CA PHE A 85 9.49 5.98 0.00
C PHE A 85 10.07 7.40 0.03
N LEU A 86 11.12 7.65 0.82
CA LEU A 86 11.76 8.95 1.02
C LEU A 86 12.93 9.10 0.05
N ASN A 87 12.63 9.41 -1.20
CA ASN A 87 13.63 9.59 -2.24
C ASN A 87 13.24 10.70 -3.21
N ALA A 88 14.10 10.99 -4.18
CA ALA A 88 13.94 12.11 -5.10
C ALA A 88 12.67 12.05 -5.97
N GLU A 89 12.07 10.87 -6.15
CA GLU A 89 10.85 10.70 -6.95
C GLU A 89 9.57 10.91 -6.15
N MET A 90 9.65 11.05 -4.83
CA MET A 90 8.49 11.18 -3.96
C MET A 90 7.54 12.33 -4.37
N PRO A 91 8.00 13.56 -4.70
CA PRO A 91 7.10 14.64 -5.08
C PRO A 91 6.32 14.34 -6.38
N ALA A 92 6.97 13.69 -7.35
CA ALA A 92 6.34 13.30 -8.60
C ALA A 92 5.31 12.18 -8.37
N LEU A 93 5.62 11.22 -7.50
CA LEU A 93 4.66 10.21 -7.08
C LEU A 93 3.44 10.85 -6.39
N GLU A 94 3.62 11.80 -5.47
CA GLU A 94 2.51 12.49 -4.80
C GLU A 94 1.56 13.17 -5.79
N ALA A 95 2.11 13.84 -6.80
CA ALA A 95 1.29 14.45 -7.86
C ALA A 95 0.48 13.41 -8.63
N ALA A 96 1.10 12.28 -9.00
CA ALA A 96 0.43 11.18 -9.70
C ALA A 96 -0.65 10.50 -8.83
N LEU A 97 -0.39 10.36 -7.53
CA LEU A 97 -1.37 9.80 -6.59
C LEU A 97 -2.58 10.73 -6.42
N THR A 98 -2.36 12.05 -6.34
CA THR A 98 -3.43 13.05 -6.27
C THR A 98 -4.32 12.97 -7.50
N ALA A 99 -3.75 12.98 -8.68
CA ALA A 99 -4.50 12.88 -9.95
C ALA A 99 -5.28 11.54 -10.05
N THR A 100 -4.67 10.44 -9.60
CA THR A 100 -5.35 9.14 -9.57
C THR A 100 -6.51 9.15 -8.60
N ARG A 101 -6.32 9.74 -7.41
CA ARG A 101 -7.35 9.82 -6.37
C ARG A 101 -8.60 10.58 -6.81
N ASP A 102 -8.47 11.56 -7.70
CA ASP A 102 -9.60 12.34 -8.22
C ASP A 102 -10.63 11.49 -8.99
N ARG A 103 -10.24 10.31 -9.44
CA ARG A 103 -11.11 9.34 -10.12
C ARG A 103 -12.03 8.57 -9.17
N PHE A 104 -11.81 8.65 -7.86
CA PHE A 104 -12.50 7.83 -6.86
C PHE A 104 -13.14 8.70 -5.77
N GLN A 105 -14.25 8.25 -5.20
CA GLN A 105 -14.93 8.93 -4.09
C GLN A 105 -14.34 8.55 -2.73
N THR A 106 -13.95 7.27 -2.58
CA THR A 106 -13.39 6.76 -1.33
C THR A 106 -12.06 6.06 -1.56
N ALA A 107 -11.15 6.16 -0.59
CA ALA A 107 -9.89 5.45 -0.57
C ALA A 107 -9.62 4.85 0.81
N ARG A 108 -9.22 3.58 0.84
CA ARG A 108 -8.82 2.86 2.05
C ARG A 108 -7.47 2.21 1.83
N ALA A 109 -6.63 2.19 2.87
CA ALA A 109 -5.31 1.62 2.78
C ALA A 109 -5.10 0.43 3.73
N LEU A 110 -4.24 -0.48 3.30
CA LEU A 110 -3.61 -1.49 4.15
C LEU A 110 -2.10 -1.33 4.05
N GLY A 111 -1.43 -1.24 5.20
CA GLY A 111 0.02 -1.15 5.26
C GLY A 111 0.60 -1.98 6.39
N PHE A 112 1.67 -2.72 6.07
CA PHE A 112 2.47 -3.48 7.04
C PHE A 112 3.84 -2.83 7.19
N SER A 113 4.35 -2.68 8.41
CA SER A 113 5.71 -2.22 8.68
C SER A 113 6.04 -0.93 7.90
N MET A 114 7.08 -0.89 7.05
CA MET A 114 7.40 0.20 6.12
C MET A 114 6.19 0.63 5.26
N GLY A 115 5.37 -0.33 4.82
CA GLY A 115 4.14 -0.02 4.07
C GLY A 115 3.09 0.70 4.92
N GLY A 116 3.08 0.48 6.24
CA GLY A 116 2.26 1.24 7.18
C GLY A 116 2.69 2.70 7.28
N TYR A 117 4.00 2.95 7.31
CA TYR A 117 4.56 4.30 7.19
C TYR A 117 4.12 4.96 5.88
N GLY A 118 4.27 4.26 4.74
CA GLY A 118 3.84 4.75 3.43
C GLY A 118 2.36 5.14 3.39
N ALA A 119 1.48 4.33 4.01
CA ALA A 119 0.06 4.65 4.10
C ALA A 119 -0.20 5.95 4.87
N LEU A 120 0.53 6.20 5.95
CA LEU A 120 0.46 7.47 6.70
C LEU A 120 1.03 8.62 5.88
N ARG A 121 2.23 8.44 5.31
CA ARG A 121 2.95 9.47 4.55
C ARG A 121 2.17 9.98 3.34
N PHE A 122 1.52 9.07 2.60
CA PHE A 122 0.72 9.41 1.42
C PHE A 122 -0.78 9.56 1.73
N SER A 123 -1.17 9.63 3.00
CA SER A 123 -2.58 9.74 3.36
C SER A 123 -3.25 11.04 2.86
N ARG A 124 -2.50 12.15 2.75
CA ARG A 124 -2.99 13.42 2.19
C ARG A 124 -3.21 13.37 0.69
N PRO A 125 -2.19 13.08 -0.16
CA PRO A 125 -2.39 13.04 -1.61
C PRO A 125 -3.43 12.00 -2.02
N LEU A 126 -3.53 10.88 -1.30
CA LEU A 126 -4.55 9.86 -1.50
C LEU A 126 -5.90 10.20 -0.84
N ARG A 127 -5.98 11.27 -0.04
CA ARG A 127 -7.20 11.61 0.74
C ARG A 127 -7.83 10.36 1.36
N LEU A 128 -7.00 9.56 2.06
CA LEU A 128 -7.45 8.32 2.66
C LEU A 128 -8.57 8.56 3.66
N ASN A 129 -9.65 7.79 3.53
CA ASN A 129 -10.76 7.82 4.48
C ASN A 129 -10.49 6.91 5.68
N GLN A 130 -9.86 5.76 5.43
CA GLN A 130 -9.56 4.75 6.44
C GLN A 130 -8.24 4.05 6.15
N ALA A 131 -7.56 3.60 7.21
CA ALA A 131 -6.38 2.76 7.10
C ALA A 131 -6.40 1.60 8.12
N LEU A 132 -5.95 0.44 7.69
CA LEU A 132 -5.55 -0.66 8.56
C LEU A 132 -4.03 -0.76 8.52
N LEU A 133 -3.38 -0.55 9.66
CA LEU A 133 -1.94 -0.53 9.79
C LEU A 133 -1.50 -1.66 10.70
N VAL A 134 -0.58 -2.48 10.22
CA VAL A 134 -0.06 -3.62 10.99
C VAL A 134 1.42 -3.37 11.29
N SER A 135 1.76 -3.26 12.56
CA SER A 135 3.11 -2.94 13.07
C SER A 135 3.76 -1.77 12.31
N PRO A 136 3.05 -0.62 12.13
CA PRO A 136 3.58 0.48 11.34
C PRO A 136 4.74 1.16 12.07
N GLN A 137 5.73 1.62 11.31
CA GLN A 137 6.76 2.52 11.84
C GLN A 137 6.26 3.97 11.69
N VAL A 138 5.91 4.62 12.77
CA VAL A 138 5.37 5.99 12.73
C VAL A 138 6.46 7.06 12.86
N SER A 139 7.67 6.67 13.22
CA SER A 139 8.83 7.55 13.24
C SER A 139 10.10 6.74 13.02
N LEU A 140 10.92 7.17 12.09
CA LEU A 140 12.20 6.53 11.77
C LEU A 140 13.35 7.10 12.59
N LEU A 141 13.12 8.21 13.30
CA LEU A 141 14.13 8.94 14.07
C LEU A 141 13.96 8.75 15.58
N LEU A 142 13.32 7.64 15.99
CA LEU A 142 13.23 7.28 17.40
C LEU A 142 14.62 6.84 17.90
N PRO A 143 15.13 7.38 19.01
CA PRO A 143 16.41 6.95 19.58
C PRO A 143 16.44 5.45 19.89
N GLU A 144 15.28 4.85 20.14
CA GLU A 144 15.14 3.42 20.44
C GLU A 144 15.00 2.54 19.19
N GLU A 145 14.84 3.15 18.00
CA GLU A 145 14.69 2.42 16.72
C GLU A 145 16.07 2.20 16.10
N ASP A 146 16.66 1.07 16.42
CA ASP A 146 18.00 0.67 16.00
C ASP A 146 18.02 -0.37 14.85
N ARG A 147 16.84 -0.83 14.42
CA ARG A 147 16.72 -1.84 13.35
C ARG A 147 17.10 -1.30 11.97
N TYR A 148 17.02 0.00 11.79
CA TYR A 148 17.15 0.66 10.48
C TYR A 148 18.15 1.81 10.54
N PRO A 149 19.46 1.53 10.68
CA PRO A 149 20.48 2.57 10.82
C PRO A 149 20.54 3.50 9.59
N GLU A 150 20.11 3.02 8.41
CA GLU A 150 20.02 3.82 7.19
C GLU A 150 18.99 4.96 7.30
N ALA A 151 18.02 4.85 8.18
CA ALA A 151 17.02 5.89 8.40
C ALA A 151 17.63 7.22 8.87
N ALA A 152 18.79 7.20 9.51
CA ALA A 152 19.51 8.39 9.91
C ALA A 152 19.96 9.27 8.72
N THR A 153 20.00 8.72 7.51
CA THR A 153 20.36 9.44 6.28
C THR A 153 19.16 10.09 5.59
N PHE A 154 17.93 9.81 6.03
CA PHE A 154 16.73 10.35 5.41
C PHE A 154 16.50 11.81 5.80
N ASP A 155 15.89 12.55 4.87
CA ASP A 155 15.48 13.93 5.16
C ASP A 155 14.39 13.92 6.27
N PRO A 156 14.70 14.47 7.46
CA PRO A 156 13.76 14.45 8.57
C PRO A 156 12.50 15.26 8.29
N VAL A 157 12.57 16.30 7.45
CA VAL A 157 11.41 17.13 7.09
C VAL A 157 10.49 16.35 6.14
N ALA A 158 11.06 15.73 5.11
CA ALA A 158 10.30 14.90 4.17
C ALA A 158 9.68 13.68 4.84
N GLY A 159 10.33 13.15 5.88
CA GLY A 159 9.90 11.99 6.65
C GLY A 159 8.94 12.27 7.80
N ASP A 160 8.68 13.54 8.11
CA ASP A 160 7.85 13.91 9.26
C ASP A 160 6.36 13.65 9.03
N LEU A 161 5.83 12.62 9.68
CA LEU A 161 4.41 12.28 9.59
C LEU A 161 3.50 13.33 10.25
N ALA A 162 3.98 14.08 11.25
CA ALA A 162 3.17 15.15 11.87
C ALA A 162 2.83 16.24 10.85
N THR A 163 3.73 16.49 9.91
CA THR A 163 3.53 17.44 8.81
C THR A 163 2.77 16.83 7.65
N HIS A 164 3.07 15.59 7.26
CA HIS A 164 2.62 15.01 6.01
C HIS A 164 1.42 14.08 6.14
N ALA A 165 1.19 13.45 7.28
CA ALA A 165 0.03 12.60 7.47
C ALA A 165 -1.27 13.42 7.60
N ARG A 166 -2.36 12.78 7.23
CA ARG A 166 -3.70 13.32 7.38
C ARG A 166 -4.15 13.20 8.83
N LYS A 167 -4.51 14.31 9.49
CA LYS A 167 -4.86 14.35 10.92
C LYS A 167 -6.22 13.71 11.25
N ASP A 168 -7.13 13.71 10.30
CA ASP A 168 -8.49 13.16 10.41
C ASP A 168 -8.61 11.75 9.82
N LEU A 169 -7.49 11.06 9.61
CA LEU A 169 -7.48 9.68 9.13
C LEU A 169 -8.04 8.74 10.20
N SER A 170 -9.16 8.10 9.91
CA SER A 170 -9.72 7.05 10.74
C SER A 170 -9.03 5.70 10.44
N GLY A 171 -8.83 4.87 11.45
CA GLY A 171 -8.21 3.57 11.19
C GLY A 171 -8.03 2.68 12.40
N VAL A 172 -7.42 1.53 12.14
CA VAL A 172 -7.06 0.53 13.15
C VAL A 172 -5.57 0.26 13.04
N VAL A 173 -4.89 0.30 14.17
CA VAL A 173 -3.49 -0.15 14.31
C VAL A 173 -3.49 -1.49 15.01
N VAL A 174 -2.91 -2.49 14.37
CA VAL A 174 -2.65 -3.82 14.94
C VAL A 174 -1.15 -3.93 15.16
N PHE A 175 -0.74 -4.33 16.35
CA PHE A 175 0.67 -4.45 16.69
C PHE A 175 0.88 -5.56 17.73
N ASP A 176 2.11 -6.08 17.83
CA ASP A 176 2.48 -7.04 18.88
C ASP A 176 2.74 -6.27 20.20
N PRO A 177 1.89 -6.43 21.23
CA PRO A 177 2.06 -5.71 22.49
C PRO A 177 3.27 -6.17 23.30
N PHE A 178 3.84 -7.35 22.98
CA PHE A 178 5.02 -7.90 23.64
C PHE A 178 6.33 -7.48 22.94
N TYR A 179 6.23 -6.94 21.74
CA TYR A 179 7.39 -6.41 21.04
C TYR A 179 7.57 -4.91 21.34
N ARG A 180 8.63 -4.58 22.08
CA ARG A 180 8.86 -3.23 22.63
C ARG A 180 8.77 -2.12 21.59
N LEU A 181 9.36 -2.31 20.41
CA LEU A 181 9.37 -1.27 19.37
C LEU A 181 8.00 -1.07 18.73
N ASP A 182 7.26 -2.14 18.48
CA ASP A 182 5.88 -2.02 17.97
C ASP A 182 5.00 -1.25 18.93
N HIS A 183 5.15 -1.52 20.22
CA HIS A 183 4.43 -0.81 21.28
C HIS A 183 4.79 0.69 21.35
N LEU A 184 6.06 1.04 21.13
CA LEU A 184 6.50 2.45 21.06
C LEU A 184 5.86 3.17 19.87
N HIS A 185 5.87 2.55 18.69
CA HIS A 185 5.24 3.11 17.49
C HIS A 185 3.73 3.25 17.65
N ALA A 186 3.05 2.25 18.23
CA ALA A 186 1.60 2.27 18.38
C ALA A 186 1.10 3.35 19.36
N ARG A 187 1.91 3.72 20.35
CA ARG A 187 1.56 4.76 21.36
C ARG A 187 1.87 6.18 20.93
N ARG A 188 2.64 6.39 19.87
CA ARG A 188 2.88 7.73 19.34
C ARG A 188 1.77 8.08 18.35
N PRO A 189 0.80 8.92 18.73
CA PRO A 189 -0.09 9.49 17.73
C PRO A 189 0.79 10.23 16.72
N SER A 190 0.45 10.16 15.45
CA SER A 190 0.92 11.10 14.44
C SER A 190 0.37 12.49 14.81
N SER A 191 1.01 13.12 15.81
CA SER A 191 0.63 14.42 16.37
C SER A 191 0.85 15.53 15.36
#